data_d8939b0c3937eaabb947f0aa648cd461
#
_entry.id   d8939b0c3937eaabb947f0aa648cd461
#
_cell.length_a   1.000
_cell.length_b   1.000
_cell.length_c   1.000
_cell.angle_alpha   90.00
_cell.angle_beta   90.00
_cell.angle_gamma   90.00
#
_symmetry.space_group_name_H-M   'P 1'
#
loop_
_entity.id
_entity.type
_entity.pdbx_description
1 polymer ?
#
loop_
_entity_poly.entity_id
_entity_poly.type
_entity_poly.pdbx_seq_one_letter_code
_entity_poly.pdbx_strand_id
1 'polypeptide(L)'
;MTNQMQLSAEGNYLLSLIKKNVGKIEALEKSTAKQGRTLRDIEEEYPLLPPEADDLSNAVKRKGVYILGGKKSNAYQNTTLRKRVYQDIYSEIKRQYGLIDENGRQQSYKKLKRKYLKGAFSVVEDYEAPIALANEIEAENELDEV
;
A
#
# COMPACT_ATOMS: atom_id res chain seq x y z
N MET A 1 55.56 -11.40 -43.15
CA MET A 1 55.58 -11.94 -41.77
C MET A 1 55.55 -10.87 -40.71
N THR A 2 56.22 -9.73 -40.86
CA THR A 2 56.17 -8.63 -39.94
C THR A 2 54.78 -7.99 -39.78
N ASN A 3 53.97 -7.95 -40.85
CA ASN A 3 52.61 -7.39 -40.83
C ASN A 3 51.63 -8.26 -40.01
N GLN A 4 51.80 -9.59 -39.97
CA GLN A 4 50.98 -10.44 -39.14
C GLN A 4 51.27 -10.32 -37.66
N MET A 5 52.49 -10.08 -37.28
CA MET A 5 52.86 -9.83 -35.89
C MET A 5 52.34 -8.46 -35.39
N GLN A 6 52.36 -7.42 -36.23
CA GLN A 6 51.81 -6.11 -35.94
C GLN A 6 50.26 -6.18 -35.77
N LEU A 7 49.59 -6.84 -36.69
CA LEU A 7 48.14 -7.06 -36.62
C LEU A 7 47.74 -7.85 -35.36
N SER A 8 48.54 -8.86 -34.98
CA SER A 8 48.29 -9.62 -33.76
C SER A 8 48.44 -8.78 -32.49
N ALA A 9 49.47 -7.92 -32.45
CA ALA A 9 49.69 -7.03 -31.31
C ALA A 9 48.59 -5.96 -31.20
N GLU A 10 48.23 -5.34 -32.33
CA GLU A 10 47.12 -4.36 -32.39
C GLU A 10 45.79 -5.03 -32.09
N GLY A 11 45.54 -6.23 -32.62
CA GLY A 11 44.34 -7.01 -32.34
C GLY A 11 44.20 -7.38 -30.86
N ASN A 12 45.34 -7.74 -30.22
CA ASN A 12 45.34 -8.04 -28.78
C ASN A 12 45.10 -6.79 -27.95
N TYR A 13 45.61 -5.66 -28.34
CA TYR A 13 45.36 -4.38 -27.67
C TYR A 13 43.88 -3.99 -27.76
N LEU A 14 43.32 -4.08 -28.96
CA LEU A 14 41.87 -3.80 -29.18
C LEU A 14 40.98 -4.75 -28.39
N LEU A 15 41.30 -6.04 -28.38
CA LEU A 15 40.57 -7.02 -27.58
C LEU A 15 40.65 -6.71 -26.08
N SER A 16 41.80 -6.28 -25.60
CA SER A 16 41.98 -5.85 -24.20
C SER A 16 41.08 -4.66 -23.85
N LEU A 17 41.03 -3.65 -24.75
CA LEU A 17 40.12 -2.49 -24.56
C LEU A 17 38.66 -2.87 -24.59
N ILE A 18 38.27 -3.75 -25.50
CA ILE A 18 36.88 -4.23 -25.60
C ILE A 18 36.49 -4.95 -24.33
N LYS A 19 37.32 -5.88 -23.85
CA LYS A 19 37.07 -6.60 -22.58
C LYS A 19 36.92 -5.66 -21.40
N LYS A 20 37.77 -4.64 -21.32
CA LYS A 20 37.72 -3.63 -20.26
C LYS A 20 36.40 -2.83 -20.32
N ASN A 21 35.99 -2.43 -21.53
CA ASN A 21 34.72 -1.69 -21.72
C ASN A 21 33.49 -2.53 -21.43
N VAL A 22 33.50 -3.80 -21.86
CA VAL A 22 32.42 -4.75 -21.55
C VAL A 22 32.28 -4.94 -20.05
N GLY A 23 33.39 -5.09 -19.33
CA GLY A 23 33.38 -5.21 -17.87
C GLY A 23 32.79 -3.97 -17.18
N LYS A 24 33.10 -2.77 -17.68
CA LYS A 24 32.55 -1.51 -17.18
C LYS A 24 31.03 -1.42 -17.45
N ILE A 25 30.58 -1.82 -18.64
CA ILE A 25 29.16 -1.83 -19.00
C ILE A 25 28.39 -2.79 -18.10
N GLU A 26 28.89 -4.00 -17.88
CA GLU A 26 28.27 -4.99 -16.99
C GLU A 26 28.19 -4.46 -15.55
N ALA A 27 29.22 -3.81 -15.05
CA ALA A 27 29.21 -3.21 -13.71
C ALA A 27 28.16 -2.09 -13.60
N LEU A 28 28.03 -1.25 -14.64
CA LEU A 28 27.01 -0.19 -14.69
C LEU A 28 25.60 -0.77 -14.75
N GLU A 29 25.37 -1.82 -15.53
CA GLU A 29 24.09 -2.50 -15.61
C GLU A 29 23.66 -3.09 -14.27
N LYS A 30 24.59 -3.74 -13.55
CA LYS A 30 24.33 -4.28 -12.20
C LYS A 30 24.03 -3.16 -11.21
N SER A 31 24.77 -2.05 -11.26
CA SER A 31 24.54 -0.90 -10.40
C SER A 31 23.16 -0.27 -10.65
N THR A 32 22.79 -0.09 -11.92
CA THR A 32 21.48 0.45 -12.32
C THR A 32 20.34 -0.46 -11.86
N ALA A 33 20.48 -1.78 -12.03
CA ALA A 33 19.48 -2.74 -11.56
C ALA A 33 19.32 -2.72 -10.03
N LYS A 34 20.43 -2.59 -9.30
CA LYS A 34 20.43 -2.47 -7.84
C LYS A 34 19.79 -1.17 -7.39
N GLN A 35 20.07 -0.04 -8.05
CA GLN A 35 19.45 1.25 -7.77
C GLN A 35 17.95 1.22 -8.03
N GLY A 36 17.49 0.58 -9.11
CA GLY A 36 16.09 0.42 -9.43
C GLY A 36 15.32 -0.36 -8.36
N ARG A 37 15.91 -1.42 -7.83
CA ARG A 37 15.33 -2.19 -6.71
C ARG A 37 15.27 -1.35 -5.42
N THR A 38 16.33 -0.62 -5.10
CA THR A 38 16.38 0.25 -3.92
C THR A 38 15.32 1.36 -4.00
N LEU A 39 15.13 1.97 -5.18
CA LEU A 39 14.10 3.00 -5.39
C LEU A 39 12.69 2.43 -5.19
N ARG A 40 12.43 1.22 -5.70
CA ARG A 40 11.13 0.54 -5.48
C ARG A 40 10.88 0.27 -4.00
N ASP A 41 11.90 -0.23 -3.28
CA ASP A 41 11.81 -0.48 -1.84
C ASP A 41 11.52 0.81 -1.08
N ILE A 42 12.16 1.92 -1.46
CA ILE A 42 11.90 3.23 -0.86
C ILE A 42 10.48 3.69 -1.14
N GLU A 43 10.00 3.56 -2.39
CA GLU A 43 8.64 3.95 -2.77
C GLU A 43 7.59 3.14 -1.99
N GLU A 44 7.81 1.85 -1.78
CA GLU A 44 6.92 0.98 -1.00
C GLU A 44 6.86 1.37 0.48
N GLU A 45 7.92 1.96 1.03
CA GLU A 45 7.96 2.44 2.41
C GLU A 45 7.35 3.84 2.58
N TYR A 46 7.12 4.58 1.50
CA TYR A 46 6.47 5.89 1.57
C TYR A 46 4.99 5.78 1.96
N PRO A 47 4.45 6.83 2.58
CA PRO A 47 3.02 6.92 2.85
C PRO A 47 2.20 6.89 1.57
N LEU A 48 0.91 6.57 1.71
CA LEU A 48 -0.03 6.56 0.60
C LEU A 48 0.00 7.89 -0.16
N LEU A 49 -0.02 7.80 -1.49
CA LEU A 49 -0.26 8.95 -2.34
C LEU A 49 -1.71 9.43 -2.15
N PRO A 50 -2.02 10.73 -2.36
CA PRO A 50 -3.38 11.22 -2.21
C PRO A 50 -4.46 10.40 -2.94
N PRO A 51 -4.29 9.98 -4.22
CA PRO A 51 -5.27 9.12 -4.87
C PRO A 51 -5.44 7.76 -4.20
N GLU A 52 -4.37 7.16 -3.70
CA GLU A 52 -4.39 5.89 -2.98
C GLU A 52 -5.15 6.02 -1.65
N ALA A 53 -4.91 7.10 -0.92
CA ALA A 53 -5.60 7.39 0.33
C ALA A 53 -7.10 7.61 0.09
N ASP A 54 -7.46 8.30 -0.99
CA ASP A 54 -8.85 8.53 -1.37
C ASP A 54 -9.55 7.23 -1.74
N ASP A 55 -8.89 6.35 -2.49
CA ASP A 55 -9.43 5.03 -2.85
C ASP A 55 -9.70 4.19 -1.62
N LEU A 56 -8.78 4.19 -0.67
CA LEU A 56 -8.96 3.46 0.60
C LEU A 56 -10.11 4.05 1.42
N SER A 57 -10.17 5.37 1.53
CA SER A 57 -11.26 6.07 2.23
C SER A 57 -12.62 5.74 1.61
N ASN A 58 -12.70 5.74 0.28
CA ASN A 58 -13.93 5.39 -0.43
C ASN A 58 -14.32 3.93 -0.19
N ALA A 59 -13.36 3.01 -0.12
CA ALA A 59 -13.61 1.61 0.21
C ALA A 59 -14.18 1.46 1.63
N VAL A 60 -13.62 2.18 2.59
CA VAL A 60 -14.10 2.21 3.98
C VAL A 60 -15.54 2.72 4.02
N LYS A 61 -15.84 3.81 3.33
CA LYS A 61 -17.19 4.38 3.27
C LYS A 61 -18.20 3.39 2.65
N ARG A 62 -17.84 2.76 1.55
CA ARG A 62 -18.72 1.75 0.91
C ARG A 62 -19.00 0.59 1.85
N LYS A 63 -17.99 0.08 2.51
CA LYS A 63 -18.15 -1.01 3.47
C LYS A 63 -19.03 -0.58 4.65
N GLY A 64 -18.80 0.62 5.18
CA GLY A 64 -19.61 1.17 6.27
C GLY A 64 -21.07 1.33 5.88
N VAL A 65 -21.35 1.84 4.69
CA VAL A 65 -22.73 1.96 4.17
C VAL A 65 -23.41 0.59 4.11
N TYR A 66 -22.70 -0.41 3.60
CA TYR A 66 -23.21 -1.78 3.53
C TYR A 66 -23.54 -2.35 4.92
N ILE A 67 -22.64 -2.19 5.88
CA ILE A 67 -22.83 -2.67 7.26
C ILE A 67 -24.00 -1.97 7.92
N LEU A 68 -24.17 -0.67 7.68
CA LEU A 68 -25.26 0.13 8.26
C LEU A 68 -26.62 -0.18 7.65
N GLY A 69 -26.68 -0.92 6.55
CA GLY A 69 -27.93 -1.30 5.89
C GLY A 69 -28.32 -0.42 4.70
N GLY A 70 -27.39 0.39 4.19
CA GLY A 70 -27.61 1.27 3.06
C GLY A 70 -27.79 2.72 3.47
N LYS A 71 -27.68 3.64 2.52
CA LYS A 71 -27.75 5.10 2.77
C LYS A 71 -29.10 5.57 3.30
N LYS A 72 -30.17 4.82 3.05
CA LYS A 72 -31.53 5.17 3.50
C LYS A 72 -31.85 4.57 4.86
N SER A 73 -30.99 3.73 5.42
CA SER A 73 -31.23 3.11 6.71
C SER A 73 -31.14 4.13 7.86
N ASN A 74 -31.84 3.84 8.94
CA ASN A 74 -31.79 4.65 10.15
C ASN A 74 -30.38 4.69 10.74
N ALA A 75 -29.68 3.56 10.74
CA ALA A 75 -28.33 3.48 11.25
C ALA A 75 -27.39 4.41 10.48
N TYR A 76 -27.51 4.48 9.15
CA TYR A 76 -26.71 5.39 8.34
C TYR A 76 -27.06 6.86 8.64
N GLN A 77 -28.34 7.18 8.84
CA GLN A 77 -28.80 8.53 9.18
C GLN A 77 -28.33 8.97 10.56
N ASN A 78 -28.06 8.03 11.45
CA ASN A 78 -27.48 8.31 12.76
C ASN A 78 -25.99 8.63 12.59
N THR A 79 -25.65 9.92 12.62
CA THR A 79 -24.30 10.41 12.37
C THR A 79 -23.28 9.82 13.35
N THR A 80 -23.64 9.70 14.62
CA THR A 80 -22.77 9.13 15.66
C THR A 80 -22.44 7.68 15.37
N LEU A 81 -23.45 6.88 15.04
CA LEU A 81 -23.31 5.47 14.74
C LEU A 81 -22.49 5.26 13.45
N ARG A 82 -22.79 6.05 12.43
CA ARG A 82 -22.05 6.01 11.15
C ARG A 82 -20.54 6.31 11.36
N LYS A 83 -20.23 7.34 12.13
CA LYS A 83 -18.84 7.67 12.45
C LYS A 83 -18.14 6.56 13.22
N ARG A 84 -18.82 5.92 14.15
CA ARG A 84 -18.27 4.79 14.92
C ARG A 84 -17.91 3.64 14.00
N VAL A 85 -18.77 3.32 13.03
CA VAL A 85 -18.50 2.25 12.06
C VAL A 85 -17.24 2.58 11.23
N TYR A 86 -17.16 3.79 10.68
CA TYR A 86 -15.98 4.19 9.90
C TYR A 86 -14.72 4.15 10.74
N GLN A 87 -14.77 4.69 11.95
CA GLN A 87 -13.61 4.69 12.86
C GLN A 87 -13.18 3.27 13.23
N ASP A 88 -14.11 2.37 13.42
CA ASP A 88 -13.79 0.99 13.76
C ASP A 88 -13.09 0.26 12.59
N ILE A 89 -13.54 0.49 11.36
CA ILE A 89 -12.89 -0.05 10.17
C ILE A 89 -11.46 0.49 10.06
N TYR A 90 -11.27 1.81 10.20
CA TYR A 90 -9.94 2.41 10.19
C TYR A 90 -9.06 1.87 11.32
N SER A 91 -9.61 1.68 12.51
CA SER A 91 -8.88 1.15 13.65
C SER A 91 -8.37 -0.27 13.39
N GLU A 92 -9.15 -1.09 12.68
CA GLU A 92 -8.74 -2.44 12.31
C GLU A 92 -7.54 -2.41 11.36
N ILE A 93 -7.56 -1.53 10.35
CA ILE A 93 -6.42 -1.32 9.45
C ILE A 93 -5.20 -0.87 10.25
N LYS A 94 -5.37 0.10 11.14
CA LYS A 94 -4.29 0.67 11.95
C LYS A 94 -3.67 -0.37 12.87
N ARG A 95 -4.47 -1.23 13.48
CA ARG A 95 -3.98 -2.31 14.35
C ARG A 95 -3.11 -3.29 13.57
N GLN A 96 -3.52 -3.66 12.37
CA GLN A 96 -2.79 -4.64 11.57
C GLN A 96 -1.45 -4.10 11.05
N TYR A 97 -1.36 -2.81 10.80
CA TYR A 97 -0.18 -2.23 10.15
C TYR A 97 0.61 -1.26 11.03
N GLY A 98 0.41 -1.33 12.34
CA GLY A 98 1.26 -0.63 13.29
C GLY A 98 1.07 0.88 13.36
N LEU A 99 -0.12 1.38 13.00
CA LEU A 99 -0.47 2.80 13.11
C LEU A 99 -1.06 3.16 14.48
N ILE A 100 -1.13 2.21 15.40
CA ILE A 100 -1.51 2.42 16.80
C ILE A 100 -0.30 2.09 17.65
N ASP A 101 0.15 3.03 18.49
CA ASP A 101 1.30 2.83 19.35
C ASP A 101 0.93 2.09 20.64
N GLU A 102 1.94 1.81 21.49
CA GLU A 102 1.77 1.10 22.77
C GLU A 102 0.85 1.85 23.74
N ASN A 103 0.74 3.18 23.60
CA ASN A 103 -0.12 4.03 24.41
C ASN A 103 -1.53 4.20 23.85
N GLY A 104 -1.86 3.51 22.74
CA GLY A 104 -3.15 3.63 22.08
C GLY A 104 -3.31 4.85 21.19
N ARG A 105 -2.23 5.59 20.94
CA ARG A 105 -2.26 6.75 20.03
C ARG A 105 -2.33 6.28 18.61
N GLN A 106 -3.29 6.81 17.85
CA GLN A 106 -3.51 6.45 16.46
C GLN A 106 -2.92 7.50 15.53
N GLN A 107 -2.20 7.03 14.52
CA GLN A 107 -1.78 7.86 13.40
C GLN A 107 -2.87 7.86 12.34
N SER A 108 -2.85 8.86 11.45
CA SER A 108 -3.77 8.91 10.31
C SER A 108 -3.53 7.70 9.37
N TYR A 109 -4.61 7.16 8.80
CA TYR A 109 -4.51 6.11 7.78
C TYR A 109 -3.69 6.54 6.56
N LYS A 110 -3.60 7.85 6.31
CA LYS A 110 -2.78 8.41 5.23
C LYS A 110 -1.29 8.13 5.40
N LYS A 111 -0.86 7.80 6.62
CA LYS A 111 0.52 7.41 6.92
C LYS A 111 0.79 5.92 6.70
N LEU A 112 -0.22 5.15 6.28
CA LEU A 112 -0.03 3.76 5.88
C LEU A 112 1.01 3.70 4.76
N LYS A 113 1.94 2.76 4.86
CA LYS A 113 2.93 2.56 3.81
C LYS A 113 2.26 2.00 2.55
N ARG A 114 2.71 2.45 1.39
CA ARG A 114 2.13 2.02 0.10
C ARG A 114 2.13 0.51 -0.08
N LYS A 115 3.16 -0.18 0.43
CA LYS A 115 3.24 -1.65 0.37
C LYS A 115 2.08 -2.37 1.05
N TYR A 116 1.40 -1.71 1.97
CA TYR A 116 0.27 -2.28 2.71
C TYR A 116 -1.11 -1.94 2.13
N LEU A 117 -1.15 -1.14 1.07
CA LEU A 117 -2.43 -0.68 0.51
C LEU A 117 -3.33 -1.83 0.10
N LYS A 118 -2.79 -2.81 -0.63
CA LYS A 118 -3.54 -3.99 -1.07
C LYS A 118 -4.09 -4.80 0.10
N GLY A 119 -3.25 -5.00 1.12
CA GLY A 119 -3.68 -5.68 2.36
C GLY A 119 -4.74 -4.90 3.11
N ALA A 120 -4.67 -3.57 3.11
CA ALA A 120 -5.68 -2.72 3.74
C ALA A 120 -7.05 -2.85 3.06
N PHE A 121 -7.10 -2.95 1.73
CA PHE A 121 -8.35 -3.23 1.02
C PHE A 121 -8.95 -4.58 1.43
N SER A 122 -8.11 -5.60 1.62
CA SER A 122 -8.57 -6.91 2.10
C SER A 122 -9.13 -6.82 3.52
N VAL A 123 -8.51 -6.05 4.39
CA VAL A 123 -9.02 -5.80 5.75
C VAL A 123 -10.41 -5.18 5.71
N VAL A 124 -10.62 -4.21 4.82
CA VAL A 124 -11.93 -3.57 4.64
C VAL A 124 -12.98 -4.57 4.14
N GLU A 125 -12.64 -5.39 3.15
CA GLU A 125 -13.57 -6.40 2.62
C GLU A 125 -13.98 -7.44 3.68
N ASP A 126 -13.02 -7.88 4.48
CA ASP A 126 -13.23 -8.93 5.48
C ASP A 126 -13.75 -8.38 6.82
N TYR A 127 -13.85 -7.07 6.95
CA TYR A 127 -14.27 -6.44 8.20
C TYR A 127 -15.66 -6.90 8.60
N GLU A 128 -15.79 -7.27 9.87
CA GLU A 128 -17.05 -7.57 10.52
C GLU A 128 -17.20 -6.68 11.75
N ALA A 129 -18.36 -6.07 11.91
CA ALA A 129 -18.64 -5.25 13.08
C ALA A 129 -18.67 -6.13 14.35
N PRO A 130 -18.05 -5.65 15.47
CA PRO A 130 -18.21 -6.34 16.74
C PRO A 130 -19.66 -6.54 17.12
N ILE A 131 -19.96 -7.58 17.87
CA ILE A 131 -21.34 -7.95 18.22
C ILE A 131 -22.11 -6.78 18.82
N ALA A 132 -21.49 -6.04 19.75
CA ALA A 132 -22.15 -4.88 20.37
C ALA A 132 -22.52 -3.81 19.35
N LEU A 133 -21.61 -3.50 18.43
CA LEU A 133 -21.85 -2.52 17.37
C LEU A 133 -22.92 -3.02 16.38
N ALA A 134 -22.84 -4.28 15.99
CA ALA A 134 -23.82 -4.91 15.11
C ALA A 134 -25.22 -4.87 15.72
N ASN A 135 -25.35 -5.13 17.02
CA ASN A 135 -26.61 -5.07 17.75
C ASN A 135 -27.18 -3.64 17.79
N GLU A 136 -26.32 -2.64 17.99
CA GLU A 136 -26.75 -1.24 17.96
C GLU A 136 -27.27 -0.83 16.57
N ILE A 137 -26.61 -1.29 15.51
CA ILE A 137 -27.03 -1.03 14.13
C ILE A 137 -28.39 -1.67 13.87
N GLU A 138 -28.55 -2.92 14.26
CA GLU A 138 -29.80 -3.65 14.10
C GLU A 138 -30.93 -2.97 14.85
N ALA A 139 -30.70 -2.60 16.10
CA ALA A 139 -31.71 -1.91 16.93
C ALA A 139 -32.13 -0.57 16.32
N GLU A 140 -31.18 0.21 15.80
CA GLU A 140 -31.45 1.49 15.15
C GLU A 140 -32.30 1.31 13.88
N ASN A 141 -31.99 0.29 13.08
CA ASN A 141 -32.71 0.02 11.85
C ASN A 141 -34.15 -0.54 12.10
N GLU A 142 -34.37 -1.17 13.23
CA GLU A 142 -35.69 -1.69 13.61
C GLU A 142 -36.63 -0.59 14.10
N LEU A 143 -36.18 0.59 14.43
CA LEU A 143 -36.99 1.70 14.91
C LEU A 143 -38.10 2.15 13.93
N ASP A 144 -37.91 1.91 12.62
CA ASP A 144 -38.87 2.29 11.58
C ASP A 144 -39.98 1.27 11.40
N GLU A 145 -39.92 0.08 12.01
CA GLU A 145 -40.89 -0.97 11.85
C GLU A 145 -42.05 -0.85 12.85
N VAL A 146 -42.03 0.19 13.66
CA VAL A 146 -43.06 0.50 14.64
C VAL A 146 -43.95 1.62 14.11
#